data_870b8da0e46a96df71e3349fefbe0e82
#
_entry.id   870b8da0e46a96df71e3349fefbe0e82
#
_cell.length_a   1.000
_cell.length_b   1.000
_cell.length_c   1.000
_cell.angle_alpha   90.00
_cell.angle_beta   90.00
_cell.angle_gamma   90.00
#
_symmetry.space_group_name_H-M   'P 1'
#
loop_
_entity.id
_entity.type
_entity.pdbx_description
1 polymer ?
#
loop_
_entity_poly.entity_id
_entity_poly.type
_entity_poly.pdbx_seq_one_letter_code
_entity_poly.pdbx_strand_id
1 'polypeptide(L)'
;FLSGQPEADRLLCHTETVLLDDVSAAGSRVILQGRVCAAVTYLPQGQMCPAVETFETAFSQMLDCPADTSPCLLHTTVNLTAAYLNVSAAADGAALEAEYHLVAQTVCLADAEADCVTDAYCNTAELTLERETVAAGTVQPGEPLRLSAEGTLACEAASLTVVSRRAVVCGMTEDGCDVLVRLLAADTEQHVS
;
A
#
# COMPACT_ATOMS: atom_id res chain seq x y z
N PHE A 1 -19.91 2.70 12.75
CA PHE A 1 -20.49 2.96 14.10
C PHE A 1 -19.39 2.82 15.13
N LEU A 2 -19.08 3.91 15.84
CA LEU A 2 -18.21 3.90 17.03
C LEU A 2 -19.06 3.35 18.21
N SER A 3 -19.38 2.07 18.15
CA SER A 3 -20.24 1.41 19.13
C SER A 3 -19.61 1.48 20.53
N GLY A 4 -20.24 2.25 21.43
CA GLY A 4 -19.79 2.42 22.82
C GLY A 4 -18.80 3.54 23.09
N GLN A 5 -18.41 4.30 22.06
CA GLN A 5 -17.56 5.49 22.20
C GLN A 5 -18.41 6.77 22.24
N PRO A 6 -17.92 7.86 22.88
CA PRO A 6 -18.63 9.12 22.87
C PRO A 6 -18.73 9.67 21.44
N GLU A 7 -19.83 10.36 21.14
CA GLU A 7 -20.06 10.99 19.85
C GLU A 7 -18.90 11.95 19.49
N ALA A 8 -18.49 11.94 18.22
CA ALA A 8 -17.47 12.84 17.73
C ALA A 8 -18.08 14.25 17.55
N ASP A 9 -17.48 15.25 18.18
CA ASP A 9 -17.80 16.67 17.95
C ASP A 9 -17.09 17.16 16.68
N ARG A 10 -15.82 16.81 16.54
CA ARG A 10 -15.00 17.28 15.43
C ARG A 10 -13.89 16.29 15.09
N LEU A 11 -13.71 16.06 13.79
CA LEU A 11 -12.56 15.36 13.24
C LEU A 11 -11.33 16.28 13.28
N LEU A 12 -10.21 15.79 13.80
CA LEU A 12 -8.97 16.54 13.90
C LEU A 12 -7.98 16.15 12.79
N CYS A 13 -7.71 14.86 12.66
CA CYS A 13 -6.87 14.32 11.59
C CYS A 13 -7.16 12.84 11.35
N HIS A 14 -6.67 12.35 10.24
CA HIS A 14 -6.75 10.93 9.87
C HIS A 14 -5.51 10.49 9.11
N THR A 15 -5.21 9.21 9.17
CA THR A 15 -4.13 8.57 8.40
C THR A 15 -4.60 7.23 7.90
N GLU A 16 -4.29 6.92 6.66
CA GLU A 16 -4.69 5.69 6.00
C GLU A 16 -3.49 4.89 5.53
N THR A 17 -3.65 3.58 5.57
CA THR A 17 -2.69 2.62 4.99
C THR A 17 -3.48 1.61 4.17
N VAL A 18 -3.08 1.41 2.93
CA VAL A 18 -3.65 0.38 2.07
C VAL A 18 -2.85 -0.90 2.24
N LEU A 19 -3.54 -1.99 2.51
CA LEU A 19 -2.98 -3.33 2.57
C LEU A 19 -3.61 -4.18 1.47
N LEU A 20 -2.77 -4.82 0.68
CA LEU A 20 -3.19 -5.79 -0.32
C LEU A 20 -3.09 -7.17 0.31
N ASP A 21 -4.23 -7.86 0.44
CA ASP A 21 -4.32 -9.16 1.11
C ASP A 21 -4.14 -10.31 0.12
N ASP A 22 -4.69 -10.19 -1.10
CA ASP A 22 -4.59 -11.21 -2.14
C ASP A 22 -4.62 -10.60 -3.55
N VAL A 23 -3.87 -11.24 -4.44
CA VAL A 23 -3.87 -10.96 -5.88
C VAL A 23 -3.90 -12.29 -6.62
N SER A 24 -4.95 -12.54 -7.33
CA SER A 24 -5.12 -13.80 -8.06
C SER A 24 -5.52 -13.57 -9.52
N ALA A 25 -5.05 -14.48 -10.40
CA ALA A 25 -5.43 -14.47 -11.80
C ALA A 25 -6.60 -15.44 -12.03
N ALA A 26 -7.59 -15.01 -12.80
CA ALA A 26 -8.74 -15.80 -13.18
C ALA A 26 -9.05 -15.59 -14.67
N GLY A 27 -8.46 -16.41 -15.54
CA GLY A 27 -8.54 -16.26 -16.99
C GLY A 27 -7.91 -14.94 -17.46
N SER A 28 -8.67 -14.09 -18.14
CA SER A 28 -8.24 -12.75 -18.58
C SER A 28 -8.48 -11.66 -17.54
N ARG A 29 -8.59 -12.00 -16.26
CA ARG A 29 -8.86 -11.06 -15.19
C ARG A 29 -7.93 -11.25 -14.01
N VAL A 30 -7.64 -10.14 -13.34
CA VAL A 30 -6.91 -10.13 -12.08
C VAL A 30 -7.88 -9.66 -10.99
N ILE A 31 -7.99 -10.44 -9.94
CA ILE A 31 -8.80 -10.12 -8.77
C ILE A 31 -7.89 -9.61 -7.67
N LEU A 32 -8.18 -8.41 -7.19
CA LEU A 32 -7.49 -7.77 -6.09
C LEU A 32 -8.40 -7.77 -4.86
N GLN A 33 -7.85 -8.18 -3.74
CA GLN A 33 -8.53 -8.08 -2.45
C GLN A 33 -7.61 -7.40 -1.44
N GLY A 34 -8.18 -6.51 -0.67
CA GLY A 34 -7.40 -5.76 0.30
C GLY A 34 -8.27 -4.95 1.24
N ARG A 35 -7.63 -4.13 2.04
CA ARG A 35 -8.29 -3.25 3.00
C ARG A 35 -7.55 -1.93 3.15
N VAL A 36 -8.32 -0.90 3.45
CA VAL A 36 -7.81 0.39 3.92
C VAL A 36 -7.94 0.41 5.44
N CYS A 37 -6.80 0.52 6.11
CA CYS A 37 -6.74 0.70 7.56
C CYS A 37 -6.64 2.20 7.83
N ALA A 38 -7.63 2.77 8.50
CA ALA A 38 -7.66 4.18 8.87
C ALA A 38 -7.52 4.36 10.38
N ALA A 39 -6.65 5.27 10.80
CA ALA A 39 -6.60 5.79 12.16
C ALA A 39 -7.12 7.21 12.16
N VAL A 40 -8.15 7.46 12.94
CA VAL A 40 -8.83 8.75 13.00
C VAL A 40 -8.73 9.32 14.40
N THR A 41 -8.24 10.56 14.46
CA THR A 41 -8.19 11.34 15.67
C THR A 41 -9.34 12.35 15.67
N TYR A 42 -10.16 12.32 16.68
CA TYR A 42 -11.32 13.20 16.80
C TYR A 42 -11.47 13.75 18.22
N LEU A 43 -12.20 14.83 18.34
CA LEU A 43 -12.59 15.38 19.64
C LEU A 43 -13.98 14.83 20.01
N PRO A 44 -14.11 14.05 21.11
CA PRO A 44 -15.41 13.59 21.58
C PRO A 44 -16.26 14.73 22.12
N GLN A 45 -17.58 14.62 21.97
CA GLN A 45 -18.52 15.60 22.46
C GLN A 45 -18.40 15.77 23.98
N GLY A 46 -18.23 17.03 24.42
CA GLY A 46 -18.10 17.38 25.84
C GLY A 46 -16.77 17.00 26.47
N GLN A 47 -15.78 16.56 25.70
CA GLN A 47 -14.43 16.26 26.17
C GLN A 47 -13.41 17.24 25.61
N MET A 48 -12.35 17.48 26.39
CA MET A 48 -11.24 18.35 25.99
C MET A 48 -10.06 17.54 25.40
N CYS A 49 -10.03 16.23 25.61
CA CYS A 49 -8.94 15.37 25.14
C CYS A 49 -9.34 14.66 23.84
N PRO A 50 -8.47 14.64 22.81
CA PRO A 50 -8.69 13.86 21.61
C PRO A 50 -8.73 12.36 21.90
N ALA A 51 -9.54 11.65 21.13
CA ALA A 51 -9.58 10.19 21.06
C ALA A 51 -9.08 9.70 19.70
N VAL A 52 -8.54 8.49 19.67
CA VAL A 52 -8.07 7.84 18.44
C VAL A 52 -8.81 6.53 18.26
N GLU A 53 -9.38 6.35 17.09
CA GLU A 53 -10.03 5.11 16.68
C GLU A 53 -9.46 4.59 15.39
N THR A 54 -9.48 3.26 15.23
CA THR A 54 -9.01 2.60 14.02
C THR A 54 -10.10 1.74 13.41
N PHE A 55 -10.22 1.79 12.08
CA PHE A 55 -11.15 0.95 11.35
C PHE A 55 -10.52 0.41 10.09
N GLU A 56 -11.09 -0.70 9.63
CA GLU A 56 -10.69 -1.34 8.39
C GLU A 56 -11.88 -1.36 7.43
N THR A 57 -11.63 -0.95 6.19
CA THR A 57 -12.59 -1.00 5.10
C THR A 57 -12.05 -1.95 4.04
N ALA A 58 -12.69 -3.09 3.87
CA ALA A 58 -12.31 -4.06 2.86
C ALA A 58 -12.72 -3.58 1.45
N PHE A 59 -11.88 -3.88 0.47
CA PHE A 59 -12.21 -3.69 -0.94
C PHE A 59 -11.90 -4.96 -1.75
N SER A 60 -12.66 -5.14 -2.82
CA SER A 60 -12.40 -6.17 -3.82
C SER A 60 -12.64 -5.57 -5.20
N GLN A 61 -11.68 -5.73 -6.09
CA GLN A 61 -11.73 -5.17 -7.44
C GLN A 61 -11.28 -6.21 -8.45
N MET A 62 -11.93 -6.20 -9.60
CA MET A 62 -11.56 -7.01 -10.75
C MET A 62 -11.02 -6.10 -11.84
N LEU A 63 -9.84 -6.43 -12.36
CA LEU A 63 -9.19 -5.75 -13.47
C LEU A 63 -9.16 -6.66 -14.68
N ASP A 64 -9.44 -6.12 -15.85
CA ASP A 64 -9.27 -6.84 -17.10
C ASP A 64 -7.78 -6.88 -17.47
N CYS A 65 -7.27 -8.07 -17.76
CA CYS A 65 -5.91 -8.27 -18.27
C CYS A 65 -5.98 -8.58 -19.77
N PRO A 66 -5.26 -7.85 -20.62
CA PRO A 66 -5.34 -8.02 -22.07
C PRO A 66 -4.72 -9.34 -22.58
N ALA A 67 -4.00 -10.06 -21.73
CA ALA A 67 -3.39 -11.35 -22.06
C ALA A 67 -4.03 -12.48 -21.27
N ASP A 68 -3.99 -13.71 -21.82
CA ASP A 68 -4.33 -14.89 -21.05
C ASP A 68 -3.29 -15.06 -19.95
N THR A 69 -3.75 -14.94 -18.68
CA THR A 69 -2.87 -14.83 -17.52
C THR A 69 -2.44 -16.17 -16.93
N SER A 70 -2.48 -17.25 -17.68
CA SER A 70 -2.09 -18.58 -17.19
C SER A 70 -0.94 -19.19 -18.02
N PRO A 71 0.24 -19.47 -17.43
CA PRO A 71 0.75 -19.01 -16.15
C PRO A 71 1.46 -17.64 -16.29
N CYS A 72 1.24 -16.72 -15.37
CA CYS A 72 1.97 -15.46 -15.33
C CYS A 72 2.34 -15.05 -13.90
N LEU A 73 3.40 -14.27 -13.78
CA LEU A 73 3.76 -13.60 -12.54
C LEU A 73 3.04 -12.24 -12.48
N LEU A 74 2.30 -12.01 -11.41
CA LEU A 74 1.60 -10.77 -11.16
C LEU A 74 2.38 -9.91 -10.16
N HIS A 75 2.64 -8.67 -10.56
CA HIS A 75 3.12 -7.64 -9.64
C HIS A 75 2.10 -6.52 -9.58
N THR A 76 1.49 -6.34 -8.40
CA THR A 76 0.41 -5.37 -8.21
C THR A 76 0.77 -4.37 -7.13
N THR A 77 0.52 -3.11 -7.42
CA THR A 77 0.58 -2.01 -6.46
C THR A 77 -0.77 -1.33 -6.37
N VAL A 78 -1.19 -1.00 -5.16
CA VAL A 78 -2.41 -0.23 -4.89
C VAL A 78 -2.04 1.01 -4.10
N ASN A 79 -2.39 2.17 -4.62
CA ASN A 79 -2.09 3.45 -4.01
C ASN A 79 -3.39 4.19 -3.65
N LEU A 80 -3.44 4.76 -2.46
CA LEU A 80 -4.47 5.70 -2.07
C LEU A 80 -4.15 7.07 -2.68
N THR A 81 -5.06 7.59 -3.48
CA THR A 81 -4.92 8.90 -4.14
C THR A 81 -5.67 10.00 -3.40
N ALA A 82 -6.78 9.65 -2.75
CA ALA A 82 -7.52 10.56 -1.90
C ALA A 82 -8.30 9.80 -0.82
N ALA A 83 -8.48 10.43 0.33
CA ALA A 83 -9.34 9.98 1.41
C ALA A 83 -10.18 11.17 1.89
N TYR A 84 -11.47 10.98 1.96
CA TYR A 84 -12.42 11.96 2.47
C TYR A 84 -13.16 11.35 3.63
N LEU A 85 -13.00 11.95 4.82
CA LEU A 85 -13.67 11.53 6.01
C LEU A 85 -14.55 12.67 6.52
N ASN A 86 -15.77 12.34 6.87
CA ASN A 86 -16.73 13.30 7.38
C ASN A 86 -17.52 12.70 8.53
N VAL A 87 -17.84 13.53 9.50
CA VAL A 87 -18.75 13.17 10.60
C VAL A 87 -20.15 13.67 10.23
N SER A 88 -21.08 12.75 10.07
CA SER A 88 -22.48 13.07 9.78
C SER A 88 -23.37 12.71 10.98
N ALA A 89 -24.46 13.45 11.14
CA ALA A 89 -25.48 13.11 12.11
C ALA A 89 -26.31 11.92 11.60
N ALA A 90 -26.37 10.85 12.39
CA ALA A 90 -27.20 9.69 12.12
C ALA A 90 -28.33 9.59 13.15
N ALA A 91 -29.34 8.77 12.86
CA ALA A 91 -30.50 8.61 13.76
C ALA A 91 -30.12 8.07 15.14
N ASP A 92 -29.01 7.32 15.22
CA ASP A 92 -28.52 6.66 16.43
C ASP A 92 -27.22 7.31 16.97
N GLY A 93 -26.94 8.57 16.60
CA GLY A 93 -25.71 9.29 16.98
C GLY A 93 -24.90 9.79 15.79
N ALA A 94 -23.63 10.09 16.00
CA ALA A 94 -22.73 10.51 14.93
C ALA A 94 -22.19 9.30 14.15
N ALA A 95 -22.24 9.37 12.83
CA ALA A 95 -21.63 8.39 11.95
C ALA A 95 -20.38 8.99 11.30
N LEU A 96 -19.31 8.20 11.19
CA LEU A 96 -18.17 8.54 10.36
C LEU A 96 -18.39 7.94 8.96
N GLU A 97 -18.41 8.81 7.97
CA GLU A 97 -18.44 8.45 6.56
C GLU A 97 -17.02 8.56 6.00
N ALA A 98 -16.58 7.54 5.31
CA ALA A 98 -15.25 7.53 4.67
C ALA A 98 -15.39 7.14 3.20
N GLU A 99 -14.74 7.92 2.34
CA GLU A 99 -14.61 7.65 0.91
C GLU A 99 -13.13 7.57 0.56
N TYR A 100 -12.72 6.46 -0.06
CA TYR A 100 -11.33 6.21 -0.44
C TYR A 100 -11.21 6.05 -1.95
N HIS A 101 -10.32 6.83 -2.54
CA HIS A 101 -9.99 6.71 -3.96
C HIS A 101 -8.67 5.93 -4.09
N LEU A 102 -8.76 4.77 -4.72
CA LEU A 102 -7.63 3.87 -4.91
C LEU A 102 -7.27 3.78 -6.38
N VAL A 103 -5.97 3.75 -6.69
CA VAL A 103 -5.46 3.42 -8.01
C VAL A 103 -4.65 2.14 -7.91
N ALA A 104 -5.06 1.13 -8.65
CA ALA A 104 -4.36 -0.14 -8.76
C ALA A 104 -3.62 -0.23 -10.10
N GLN A 105 -2.38 -0.69 -10.06
CA GLN A 105 -1.59 -1.02 -11.23
C GLN A 105 -1.09 -2.44 -11.10
N THR A 106 -1.36 -3.27 -12.11
CA THR A 106 -0.88 -4.65 -12.17
C THR A 106 -0.02 -4.84 -13.40
N VAL A 107 1.16 -5.39 -13.21
CA VAL A 107 2.05 -5.84 -14.27
C VAL A 107 1.97 -7.36 -14.34
N CYS A 108 1.61 -7.87 -15.52
CA CYS A 108 1.57 -9.31 -15.80
C CYS A 108 2.82 -9.66 -16.61
N LEU A 109 3.65 -10.57 -16.09
CA LEU A 109 4.81 -11.10 -16.78
C LEU A 109 4.52 -12.55 -17.17
N ALA A 110 4.54 -12.82 -18.46
CA ALA A 110 4.36 -14.17 -19.01
C ALA A 110 5.64 -14.61 -19.73
N ASP A 111 5.92 -15.89 -19.67
CA ASP A 111 7.01 -16.46 -20.44
C ASP A 111 6.68 -16.37 -21.93
N ALA A 112 7.67 -16.00 -22.74
CA ALA A 112 7.56 -15.97 -24.18
C ALA A 112 8.76 -16.70 -24.80
N GLU A 113 8.48 -17.44 -25.84
CA GLU A 113 9.52 -18.04 -26.69
C GLU A 113 9.83 -17.05 -27.82
N ALA A 114 11.12 -16.82 -28.05
CA ALA A 114 11.59 -15.98 -29.15
C ALA A 114 12.66 -16.74 -29.93
N ASP A 115 12.44 -16.85 -31.23
CA ASP A 115 13.45 -17.36 -32.14
C ASP A 115 14.51 -16.27 -32.39
N CYS A 116 15.78 -16.59 -32.16
CA CYS A 116 16.87 -15.68 -32.44
C CYS A 116 17.88 -16.33 -33.43
N VAL A 117 18.35 -15.52 -34.34
CA VAL A 117 19.44 -15.92 -35.26
C VAL A 117 20.73 -15.87 -34.49
N THR A 118 21.37 -17.04 -34.32
CA THR A 118 22.64 -17.17 -33.62
C THR A 118 23.84 -17.08 -34.58
N ASP A 119 23.64 -17.48 -35.81
CA ASP A 119 24.68 -17.43 -36.87
C ASP A 119 24.05 -17.35 -38.26
N ALA A 120 24.81 -16.80 -39.20
CA ALA A 120 24.44 -16.77 -40.61
C ALA A 120 25.69 -16.95 -41.49
N TYR A 121 25.57 -17.64 -42.61
CA TYR A 121 26.64 -17.79 -43.56
C TYR A 121 26.15 -17.59 -44.99
N CYS A 122 27.05 -17.15 -45.86
CA CYS A 122 26.80 -17.07 -47.29
C CYS A 122 27.97 -17.72 -48.01
N ASN A 123 27.69 -18.58 -49.02
CA ASN A 123 28.70 -19.28 -49.80
C ASN A 123 29.09 -18.55 -51.10
N THR A 124 28.44 -17.44 -51.42
CA THR A 124 28.59 -16.70 -52.67
C THR A 124 29.09 -15.27 -52.49
N ALA A 125 29.09 -14.75 -51.27
CA ALA A 125 29.51 -13.39 -50.94
C ALA A 125 30.08 -13.33 -49.53
N GLU A 126 30.90 -12.32 -49.26
CA GLU A 126 31.35 -12.00 -47.92
C GLU A 126 30.21 -11.39 -47.14
N LEU A 127 29.97 -11.92 -45.93
CA LEU A 127 28.87 -11.49 -45.07
C LEU A 127 29.43 -10.75 -43.85
N THR A 128 28.96 -9.54 -43.62
CA THR A 128 29.24 -8.79 -42.38
C THR A 128 28.04 -8.90 -41.46
N LEU A 129 28.25 -9.43 -40.25
CA LEU A 129 27.20 -9.59 -39.24
C LEU A 129 27.34 -8.51 -38.18
N GLU A 130 26.27 -7.72 -38.01
CA GLU A 130 26.11 -6.90 -36.82
C GLU A 130 25.34 -7.71 -35.77
N ARG A 131 25.92 -7.84 -34.59
CA ARG A 131 25.34 -8.61 -33.50
C ARG A 131 24.95 -7.69 -32.34
N GLU A 132 23.72 -7.82 -31.90
CA GLU A 132 23.24 -7.20 -30.67
C GLU A 132 22.97 -8.30 -29.63
N THR A 133 23.46 -8.10 -28.42
CA THR A 133 23.19 -9.04 -27.31
C THR A 133 22.01 -8.53 -26.52
N VAL A 134 20.93 -9.28 -26.53
CA VAL A 134 19.77 -9.03 -25.67
C VAL A 134 19.88 -9.93 -24.46
N ALA A 135 19.89 -9.31 -23.27
CA ALA A 135 19.81 -10.07 -22.04
C ALA A 135 18.38 -10.54 -21.81
N ALA A 136 18.19 -11.85 -21.79
CA ALA A 136 16.93 -12.46 -21.39
C ALA A 136 17.12 -13.11 -20.01
N GLY A 137 16.13 -12.96 -19.16
CA GLY A 137 16.11 -13.56 -17.81
C GLY A 137 14.71 -14.10 -17.48
N THR A 138 14.66 -15.08 -16.60
CA THR A 138 13.42 -15.55 -16.00
C THR A 138 13.21 -14.79 -14.70
N VAL A 139 11.97 -14.29 -14.50
CA VAL A 139 11.57 -13.69 -13.24
C VAL A 139 10.84 -14.76 -12.43
N GLN A 140 11.37 -15.06 -11.24
CA GLN A 140 10.72 -15.98 -10.32
C GLN A 140 10.20 -15.19 -9.11
N PRO A 141 9.00 -15.52 -8.59
CA PRO A 141 8.53 -14.93 -7.36
C PRO A 141 9.45 -15.36 -6.22
N GLY A 142 9.99 -14.40 -5.50
CA GLY A 142 10.69 -14.65 -4.25
C GLY A 142 9.71 -14.89 -3.10
N GLU A 143 10.19 -15.48 -2.02
CA GLU A 143 9.38 -15.55 -0.81
C GLU A 143 9.14 -14.14 -0.25
N PRO A 144 7.93 -13.82 0.23
CA PRO A 144 7.66 -12.53 0.82
C PRO A 144 8.49 -12.34 2.08
N LEU A 145 9.35 -11.32 2.07
CA LEU A 145 10.17 -10.95 3.21
C LEU A 145 9.33 -10.15 4.20
N ARG A 146 9.13 -10.68 5.41
CA ARG A 146 8.52 -9.95 6.51
C ARG A 146 9.61 -9.37 7.39
N LEU A 147 9.65 -8.05 7.47
CA LEU A 147 10.60 -7.32 8.29
C LEU A 147 9.88 -6.75 9.51
N SER A 148 10.48 -6.91 10.68
CA SER A 148 10.09 -6.18 11.88
C SER A 148 11.30 -5.47 12.44
N ALA A 149 11.14 -4.19 12.79
CA ALA A 149 12.17 -3.42 13.44
C ALA A 149 11.60 -2.74 14.68
N GLU A 150 12.36 -2.80 15.77
CA GLU A 150 12.04 -2.09 17.01
C GLU A 150 13.09 -1.01 17.23
N GLY A 151 12.63 0.17 17.61
CA GLY A 151 13.49 1.31 17.90
C GLY A 151 12.99 2.07 19.10
N THR A 152 13.90 2.66 19.86
CA THR A 152 13.56 3.55 20.97
C THR A 152 13.90 4.97 20.58
N LEU A 153 12.90 5.86 20.66
CA LEU A 153 13.09 7.29 20.47
C LEU A 153 13.11 7.96 21.84
N ALA A 154 14.21 8.64 22.17
CA ALA A 154 14.27 9.47 23.37
C ALA A 154 13.45 10.75 23.13
N CYS A 155 12.50 11.04 24.02
CA CYS A 155 11.77 12.29 24.02
C CYS A 155 11.66 12.84 25.44
N GLU A 156 11.58 14.16 25.57
CA GLU A 156 11.49 14.85 26.85
C GLU A 156 10.05 15.02 27.38
N ALA A 157 9.05 14.61 26.58
CA ALA A 157 7.65 14.71 26.96
C ALA A 157 7.23 13.58 27.88
N ALA A 158 6.43 13.88 28.89
CA ALA A 158 5.96 12.92 29.88
C ALA A 158 4.87 11.98 29.32
N SER A 159 4.14 12.43 28.31
CA SER A 159 3.10 11.66 27.63
C SER A 159 3.00 12.06 26.17
N LEU A 160 3.14 11.09 25.26
CA LEU A 160 3.05 11.30 23.82
C LEU A 160 1.93 10.44 23.22
N THR A 161 1.12 11.08 22.39
CA THR A 161 0.19 10.38 21.50
C THR A 161 0.73 10.42 20.08
N VAL A 162 0.94 9.26 19.47
CA VAL A 162 1.32 9.18 18.05
C VAL A 162 0.11 9.51 17.19
N VAL A 163 0.16 10.65 16.53
CA VAL A 163 -0.92 11.17 15.68
C VAL A 163 -0.83 10.59 14.27
N SER A 164 0.40 10.39 13.78
CA SER A 164 0.61 9.84 12.44
C SER A 164 1.92 9.04 12.40
N ARG A 165 1.90 8.00 11.60
CA ARG A 165 3.10 7.19 11.30
C ARG A 165 3.17 6.90 9.80
N ARG A 166 4.36 6.98 9.25
CA ARG A 166 4.64 6.62 7.87
C ARG A 166 5.97 5.89 7.78
N ALA A 167 5.99 4.77 7.10
CA ALA A 167 7.21 4.02 6.81
C ALA A 167 7.43 4.03 5.29
N VAL A 168 8.67 4.23 4.88
CA VAL A 168 9.07 4.22 3.47
C VAL A 168 10.36 3.44 3.34
N VAL A 169 10.39 2.48 2.43
CA VAL A 169 11.62 1.76 2.08
C VAL A 169 12.50 2.72 1.27
N CYS A 170 13.70 2.99 1.77
CA CYS A 170 14.66 3.93 1.18
C CYS A 170 15.76 3.21 0.38
N GLY A 171 16.04 1.95 0.71
CA GLY A 171 17.07 1.15 0.06
C GLY A 171 16.80 -0.34 0.24
N MET A 172 17.33 -1.13 -0.70
CA MET A 172 17.29 -2.59 -0.66
C MET A 172 18.73 -3.11 -0.72
N THR A 173 19.06 -4.07 0.14
CA THR A 173 20.32 -4.80 0.15
C THR A 173 20.06 -6.30 0.01
N GLU A 174 21.11 -7.09 -0.20
CA GLU A 174 20.96 -8.56 -0.28
C GLU A 174 20.43 -9.15 1.05
N ASP A 175 20.73 -8.51 2.18
CA ASP A 175 20.42 -9.00 3.52
C ASP A 175 19.22 -8.28 4.19
N GLY A 176 18.63 -7.28 3.53
CA GLY A 176 17.53 -6.53 4.14
C GLY A 176 17.13 -5.26 3.39
N CYS A 177 16.45 -4.37 4.08
CA CYS A 177 16.11 -3.06 3.54
C CYS A 177 16.23 -1.96 4.59
N ASP A 178 16.54 -0.75 4.11
CA ASP A 178 16.52 0.46 4.92
C ASP A 178 15.10 1.05 4.91
N VAL A 179 14.54 1.26 6.09
CA VAL A 179 13.20 1.83 6.25
C VAL A 179 13.27 3.14 7.03
N LEU A 180 12.82 4.21 6.40
CA LEU A 180 12.62 5.49 7.08
C LEU A 180 11.23 5.51 7.71
N VAL A 181 11.18 5.59 9.04
CA VAL A 181 9.94 5.74 9.79
C VAL A 181 9.82 7.18 10.25
N ARG A 182 8.72 7.84 9.86
CA ARG A 182 8.36 9.18 10.35
C ARG A 182 7.19 9.03 11.32
N LEU A 183 7.36 9.62 12.49
CA LEU A 183 6.33 9.70 13.51
C LEU A 183 5.99 11.16 13.76
N LEU A 184 4.70 11.46 13.75
CA LEU A 184 4.17 12.71 14.27
C LEU A 184 3.50 12.38 15.60
N ALA A 185 3.99 12.98 16.67
CA ALA A 185 3.46 12.77 18.00
C ALA A 185 3.10 14.14 18.62
N ALA A 186 2.03 14.17 19.39
CA ALA A 186 1.60 15.31 20.15
C ALA A 186 1.79 15.07 21.65
N ASP A 187 2.26 16.10 22.36
CA ASP A 187 2.31 16.08 23.82
C ASP A 187 0.89 16.30 24.36
N THR A 188 0.40 15.34 25.11
CA THR A 188 -0.96 15.37 25.69
C THR A 188 -1.06 16.16 26.98
N GLU A 189 0.05 16.52 27.62
CA GLU A 189 0.03 17.26 28.89
C GLU A 189 -0.03 18.79 28.73
N GLN A 190 0.28 19.34 27.57
CA GLN A 190 0.29 20.81 27.34
C GLN A 190 -1.10 21.45 27.20
N HIS A 191 -2.18 20.71 27.31
CA HIS A 191 -3.56 21.24 27.17
C HIS A 191 -4.35 21.38 28.47
N VAL A 192 -3.70 21.29 29.62
CA VAL A 192 -4.33 21.51 30.95
C VAL A 192 -3.78 22.77 31.59
N SER A 193 -3.96 23.90 30.92
CA SER A 193 -3.76 25.22 31.57
C SER A 193 -4.78 26.23 31.04
#